data_9ec8cc7c21d74e066db276ae478a005f
#
_entry.id   9ec8cc7c21d74e066db276ae478a005f
#
_cell.length_a   1.000
_cell.length_b   1.000
_cell.length_c   1.000
_cell.angle_alpha   90.00
_cell.angle_beta   90.00
_cell.angle_gamma   90.00
#
_symmetry.space_group_name_H-M   'P 1'
#
loop_
_entity.id
_entity.type
_entity.pdbx_description
1 polymer ?
#
loop_
_entity_poly.entity_id
_entity_poly.type
_entity_poly.pdbx_seq_one_letter_code
_entity_poly.pdbx_strand_id
1 'polypeptide(L)'
;MLRHGSSVGADLPPDEAVSVDSVAEPALRAALAAAAAGDAGPARELLAETRLDAQWERRSVCVSELAEHALRSPGWLEAWLAESPEDPDAMLVKADLCIQQAWEIRTGYRARHVSEDRFRAFFTLLDDAVPVIAAAAELNPTDPVPWEVALTHARGIQAPRDVFDAYWAEAVARAPHHYGCHATALQYLCAKWYGSHEEMFAFAEQAAEGALPGSKLHALPLLAAVEYEVVSDDSTENGPIDRARIKAAIDRALELSGWYAPGDPEAAGFRNHLALMLIFAERWAEALDLFRAIGVHAREYPWAYVGESRKEFLEFRLGVRMQVASQTPFFGHPPQPATPAAAALSADPAVPTPRSLAIAAAPPHEVAEAALMCGVSLRIAPAPSPPPTRMSYVELVPDPSPGRRATLATGEEMLTAAADNFTTGEKWPALVLRRTADRYGFTLFHKGKALASHLWDPAAPVTDHAEATATAQAIATVFPVPDPRRLVTLLRGTDSPARRQSELVAALGLPPVPDGFGERGEILESLPGAQLLARRGVFKGIRDTMSTDLGSPALPVRHPARWWVLRILGLLLFVPAAVYAWWSPDVGWYRTIAPTVAALYLAAQLRKARVHSR
;
A
#
# COMPACT_ATOMS: atom_id res chain seq x y z
N MET A 1 -0.17 -7.29 -17.73
CA MET A 1 -0.33 -6.65 -16.42
C MET A 1 -1.78 -6.66 -15.93
N LEU A 2 -2.75 -5.99 -16.56
CA LEU A 2 -4.13 -5.95 -16.03
C LEU A 2 -4.78 -7.34 -15.84
N ARG A 3 -4.62 -8.28 -16.77
CA ARG A 3 -5.16 -9.66 -16.61
C ARG A 3 -4.42 -10.46 -15.55
N HIS A 4 -3.12 -10.30 -15.43
CA HIS A 4 -2.33 -10.95 -14.38
C HIS A 4 -2.59 -10.31 -13.01
N GLY A 5 -2.66 -8.98 -12.94
CA GLY A 5 -3.08 -8.27 -11.75
C GLY A 5 -4.50 -8.62 -11.30
N SER A 6 -5.41 -8.97 -12.23
CA SER A 6 -6.75 -9.45 -11.89
C SER A 6 -6.78 -10.92 -11.40
N SER A 7 -5.81 -11.76 -11.80
CA SER A 7 -5.67 -13.11 -11.24
C SER A 7 -5.05 -13.10 -9.84
N VAL A 8 -4.10 -12.20 -9.62
CA VAL A 8 -3.53 -11.94 -8.28
C VAL A 8 -4.55 -11.15 -7.47
N GLY A 9 -5.26 -11.77 -6.57
CA GLY A 9 -6.33 -11.17 -5.77
C GLY A 9 -7.72 -11.27 -6.42
N ALA A 10 -7.92 -12.31 -7.26
CA ALA A 10 -9.26 -12.65 -7.76
C ALA A 10 -10.24 -13.04 -6.65
N ASP A 11 -9.71 -13.35 -5.47
CA ASP A 11 -10.40 -13.68 -4.22
C ASP A 11 -10.72 -12.45 -3.35
N LEU A 12 -10.26 -11.25 -3.73
CA LEU A 12 -10.65 -10.02 -3.05
C LEU A 12 -12.11 -9.68 -3.34
N PRO A 13 -12.83 -9.08 -2.37
CA PRO A 13 -14.18 -8.60 -2.61
C PRO A 13 -14.23 -7.61 -3.78
N PRO A 14 -15.33 -7.59 -4.55
CA PRO A 14 -15.52 -6.58 -5.59
C PRO A 14 -15.55 -5.17 -4.99
N ASP A 15 -15.10 -4.18 -5.76
CA ASP A 15 -14.96 -2.80 -5.29
C ASP A 15 -16.29 -2.22 -4.78
N GLU A 16 -17.40 -2.64 -5.38
CA GLU A 16 -18.75 -2.18 -5.04
C GLU A 16 -19.21 -2.68 -3.66
N ALA A 17 -18.69 -3.81 -3.20
CA ALA A 17 -19.03 -4.38 -1.89
C ALA A 17 -18.28 -3.70 -0.74
N VAL A 18 -17.21 -2.95 -1.03
CA VAL A 18 -16.44 -2.26 0.00
C VAL A 18 -17.22 -1.07 0.54
N SER A 19 -17.40 -1.04 1.85
CA SER A 19 -18.04 0.06 2.57
C SER A 19 -17.09 0.63 3.62
N VAL A 20 -17.17 1.96 3.82
CA VAL A 20 -16.40 2.67 4.86
C VAL A 20 -17.28 2.78 6.09
N ASP A 21 -16.73 2.44 7.26
CA ASP A 21 -17.36 2.55 8.58
C ASP A 21 -18.78 1.97 8.65
N SER A 22 -19.03 0.90 7.91
CA SER A 22 -20.31 0.22 7.98
C SER A 22 -20.47 -0.48 9.34
N VAL A 23 -21.61 -0.23 9.99
CA VAL A 23 -21.98 -0.93 11.21
C VAL A 23 -22.29 -2.40 10.89
N ALA A 24 -21.40 -3.26 11.31
CA ALA A 24 -21.52 -4.70 11.03
C ALA A 24 -22.47 -5.41 12.01
N GLU A 25 -22.56 -4.96 13.25
CA GLU A 25 -23.35 -5.57 14.32
C GLU A 25 -24.87 -5.42 14.05
N PRO A 26 -25.63 -6.54 13.97
CA PRO A 26 -27.05 -6.47 13.65
C PRO A 26 -27.89 -5.73 14.71
N ALA A 27 -27.57 -5.91 16.00
CA ALA A 27 -28.31 -5.27 17.10
C ALA A 27 -28.11 -3.75 17.07
N LEU A 28 -26.88 -3.27 16.84
CA LEU A 28 -26.59 -1.86 16.72
C LEU A 28 -27.24 -1.25 15.47
N ARG A 29 -27.24 -1.94 14.33
CA ARG A 29 -27.98 -1.48 13.13
C ARG A 29 -29.48 -1.34 13.39
N ALA A 30 -30.06 -2.30 14.11
CA ALA A 30 -31.47 -2.23 14.48
C ALA A 30 -31.75 -1.05 15.42
N ALA A 31 -30.88 -0.82 16.39
CA ALA A 31 -30.97 0.33 17.31
C ALA A 31 -30.87 1.67 16.56
N LEU A 32 -29.91 1.81 15.64
CA LEU A 32 -29.78 3.02 14.80
C LEU A 32 -31.00 3.23 13.89
N ALA A 33 -31.54 2.17 13.30
CA ALA A 33 -32.74 2.27 12.47
C ALA A 33 -33.99 2.66 13.27
N ALA A 34 -34.16 2.15 14.49
CA ALA A 34 -35.22 2.53 15.41
C ALA A 34 -35.07 3.97 15.90
N ALA A 35 -33.86 4.38 16.25
CA ALA A 35 -33.53 5.75 16.63
C ALA A 35 -33.85 6.75 15.50
N ALA A 36 -33.57 6.39 14.25
CA ALA A 36 -33.96 7.19 13.08
C ALA A 36 -35.48 7.35 12.94
N ALA A 37 -36.26 6.38 13.43
CA ALA A 37 -37.72 6.46 13.52
C ALA A 37 -38.25 7.13 14.81
N GLY A 38 -37.35 7.61 15.69
CA GLY A 38 -37.71 8.24 16.96
C GLY A 38 -37.91 7.28 18.12
N ASP A 39 -37.61 5.97 17.95
CA ASP A 39 -37.75 4.95 18.98
C ASP A 39 -36.40 4.64 19.63
N ALA A 40 -36.27 4.94 20.94
CA ALA A 40 -35.09 4.65 21.74
C ALA A 40 -35.05 3.22 22.32
N GLY A 41 -36.15 2.44 22.19
CA GLY A 41 -36.28 1.11 22.83
C GLY A 41 -35.11 0.17 22.54
N PRO A 42 -34.80 -0.13 21.27
CA PRO A 42 -33.67 -1.01 20.93
C PRO A 42 -32.31 -0.49 21.38
N ALA A 43 -32.08 0.83 21.41
CA ALA A 43 -30.86 1.41 21.94
C ALA A 43 -30.72 1.23 23.46
N ARG A 44 -31.83 1.38 24.20
CA ARG A 44 -31.88 1.09 25.64
C ARG A 44 -31.53 -0.36 25.94
N GLU A 45 -32.16 -1.29 25.22
CA GLU A 45 -31.93 -2.73 25.41
C GLU A 45 -30.46 -3.09 25.14
N LEU A 46 -29.93 -2.63 24.00
CA LEU A 46 -28.54 -2.87 23.60
C LEU A 46 -27.54 -2.33 24.62
N LEU A 47 -27.68 -1.08 25.03
CA LEU A 47 -26.75 -0.45 25.99
C LEU A 47 -26.89 -1.05 27.40
N ALA A 48 -28.11 -1.40 27.84
CA ALA A 48 -28.31 -2.11 29.10
C ALA A 48 -27.65 -3.49 29.09
N GLU A 49 -27.75 -4.27 27.99
CA GLU A 49 -27.05 -5.55 27.83
C GLU A 49 -25.52 -5.35 27.99
N THR A 50 -24.93 -4.43 27.21
CA THR A 50 -23.47 -4.19 27.26
C THR A 50 -23.01 -3.76 28.68
N ARG A 51 -23.82 -2.99 29.40
CA ARG A 51 -23.53 -2.54 30.76
C ARG A 51 -23.61 -3.68 31.77
N LEU A 52 -24.68 -4.47 31.73
CA LEU A 52 -24.92 -5.56 32.68
C LEU A 52 -23.88 -6.69 32.53
N ASP A 53 -23.45 -6.95 31.31
CA ASP A 53 -22.47 -7.99 30.98
C ASP A 53 -21.02 -7.47 30.98
N ALA A 54 -20.80 -6.21 31.34
CA ALA A 54 -19.50 -5.55 31.34
C ALA A 54 -18.75 -5.67 30.00
N GLN A 55 -19.49 -5.62 28.88
CA GLN A 55 -18.94 -5.70 27.51
C GLN A 55 -18.39 -4.32 27.09
N TRP A 56 -17.38 -3.82 27.79
CA TRP A 56 -16.96 -2.42 27.70
C TRP A 56 -16.47 -2.00 26.32
N GLU A 57 -15.74 -2.87 25.60
CA GLU A 57 -15.29 -2.60 24.24
C GLU A 57 -16.47 -2.43 23.26
N ARG A 58 -17.45 -3.32 23.34
CA ARG A 58 -18.67 -3.26 22.53
C ARG A 58 -19.51 -2.04 22.93
N ARG A 59 -19.57 -1.74 24.24
CA ARG A 59 -20.28 -0.58 24.77
C ARG A 59 -19.74 0.73 24.25
N SER A 60 -18.42 0.91 24.25
CA SER A 60 -17.77 2.11 23.70
C SER A 60 -18.16 2.32 22.23
N VAL A 61 -18.10 1.28 21.42
CA VAL A 61 -18.51 1.36 19.99
C VAL A 61 -20.00 1.71 19.87
N CYS A 62 -20.88 1.05 20.62
CA CYS A 62 -22.32 1.31 20.55
C CYS A 62 -22.66 2.74 20.97
N VAL A 63 -22.03 3.25 22.03
CA VAL A 63 -22.22 4.62 22.51
C VAL A 63 -21.79 5.63 21.45
N SER A 64 -20.61 5.44 20.87
CA SER A 64 -20.06 6.35 19.86
C SER A 64 -20.93 6.40 18.60
N GLU A 65 -21.37 5.27 18.07
CA GLU A 65 -22.24 5.20 16.89
C GLU A 65 -23.64 5.80 17.16
N LEU A 66 -24.21 5.57 18.34
CA LEU A 66 -25.49 6.19 18.74
C LEU A 66 -25.36 7.70 18.95
N ALA A 67 -24.25 8.18 19.50
CA ALA A 67 -23.97 9.59 19.63
C ALA A 67 -23.77 10.26 18.27
N GLU A 68 -23.06 9.62 17.34
CA GLU A 68 -22.91 10.09 15.96
C GLU A 68 -24.26 10.17 15.23
N HIS A 69 -25.14 9.20 15.45
CA HIS A 69 -26.50 9.28 14.93
C HIS A 69 -27.27 10.44 15.54
N ALA A 70 -27.17 10.64 16.88
CA ALA A 70 -27.83 11.75 17.57
C ALA A 70 -27.31 13.12 17.15
N LEU A 71 -26.06 13.23 16.70
CA LEU A 71 -25.49 14.46 16.13
C LEU A 71 -26.29 14.97 14.93
N ARG A 72 -26.82 14.07 14.13
CA ARG A 72 -27.64 14.36 12.96
C ARG A 72 -29.15 14.39 13.25
N SER A 73 -29.60 13.63 14.24
CA SER A 73 -31.02 13.43 14.58
C SER A 73 -31.20 13.27 16.08
N PRO A 74 -31.17 14.33 16.89
CA PRO A 74 -31.12 14.26 18.35
C PRO A 74 -32.45 13.88 19.03
N GLY A 75 -33.59 14.01 18.36
CA GLY A 75 -34.92 13.96 18.96
C GLY A 75 -35.25 12.66 19.72
N TRP A 76 -34.74 11.50 19.31
CA TRP A 76 -34.93 10.23 19.99
C TRP A 76 -34.18 10.19 21.35
N LEU A 77 -32.98 10.76 21.40
CA LEU A 77 -32.19 10.84 22.63
C LEU A 77 -32.77 11.87 23.60
N GLU A 78 -33.22 13.02 23.07
CA GLU A 78 -33.89 14.05 23.87
C GLU A 78 -35.17 13.52 24.51
N ALA A 79 -35.98 12.75 23.77
CA ALA A 79 -37.17 12.08 24.29
C ALA A 79 -36.82 11.06 25.37
N TRP A 80 -35.76 10.26 25.18
CA TRP A 80 -35.29 9.30 26.17
C TRP A 80 -34.85 9.99 27.46
N LEU A 81 -34.05 11.03 27.37
CA LEU A 81 -33.61 11.82 28.55
C LEU A 81 -34.75 12.54 29.24
N ALA A 82 -35.77 13.00 28.51
CA ALA A 82 -36.95 13.61 29.09
C ALA A 82 -37.81 12.60 29.88
N GLU A 83 -37.90 11.37 29.40
CA GLU A 83 -38.60 10.27 30.07
C GLU A 83 -37.80 9.74 31.29
N SER A 84 -36.49 9.63 31.16
CA SER A 84 -35.60 9.04 32.15
C SER A 84 -34.32 9.88 32.33
N PRO A 85 -34.37 10.99 33.06
CA PRO A 85 -33.23 11.92 33.18
C PRO A 85 -32.00 11.34 33.86
N GLU A 86 -32.16 10.31 34.68
CA GLU A 86 -31.08 9.61 35.39
C GLU A 86 -30.73 8.24 34.78
N ASP A 87 -31.10 8.02 33.53
CA ASP A 87 -30.72 6.79 32.83
C ASP A 87 -29.22 6.82 32.49
N PRO A 88 -28.40 5.87 33.00
CA PRO A 88 -26.93 5.88 32.81
C PRO A 88 -26.53 5.75 31.33
N ASP A 89 -27.33 5.03 30.54
CA ASP A 89 -27.01 4.76 29.15
C ASP A 89 -27.33 5.98 28.27
N ALA A 90 -28.49 6.64 28.51
CA ALA A 90 -28.84 7.88 27.82
C ALA A 90 -27.86 9.01 28.15
N MET A 91 -27.47 9.12 29.45
CA MET A 91 -26.52 10.15 29.88
C MET A 91 -25.14 9.95 29.29
N LEU A 92 -24.70 8.70 29.14
CA LEU A 92 -23.42 8.40 28.50
C LEU A 92 -23.44 8.73 27.00
N VAL A 93 -24.50 8.37 26.27
CA VAL A 93 -24.65 8.78 24.85
C VAL A 93 -24.65 10.31 24.71
N LYS A 94 -25.32 11.03 25.66
CA LYS A 94 -25.29 12.49 25.66
C LYS A 94 -23.90 13.05 25.92
N ALA A 95 -23.12 12.44 26.83
CA ALA A 95 -21.76 12.87 27.12
C ALA A 95 -20.87 12.76 25.89
N ASP A 96 -20.93 11.65 25.17
CA ASP A 96 -20.17 11.46 23.94
C ASP A 96 -20.66 12.39 22.83
N LEU A 97 -21.98 12.59 22.68
CA LEU A 97 -22.57 13.55 21.74
C LEU A 97 -22.03 14.97 21.94
N CYS A 98 -21.91 15.44 23.20
CA CYS A 98 -21.35 16.77 23.47
C CYS A 98 -19.89 16.89 22.96
N ILE A 99 -19.12 15.85 23.15
CA ILE A 99 -17.74 15.79 22.64
C ILE A 99 -17.72 15.77 21.11
N GLN A 100 -18.53 14.95 20.47
CA GLN A 100 -18.60 14.88 19.01
C GLN A 100 -19.06 16.22 18.39
N GLN A 101 -20.04 16.90 18.99
CA GLN A 101 -20.47 18.24 18.59
C GLN A 101 -19.33 19.27 18.64
N ALA A 102 -18.54 19.24 19.71
CA ALA A 102 -17.40 20.12 19.82
C ALA A 102 -16.36 19.85 18.72
N TRP A 103 -15.99 18.58 18.51
CA TRP A 103 -15.01 18.20 17.50
C TRP A 103 -15.47 18.44 16.06
N GLU A 104 -16.77 18.34 15.76
CA GLU A 104 -17.33 18.69 14.45
C GLU A 104 -17.11 20.19 14.12
N ILE A 105 -17.36 21.08 15.10
CA ILE A 105 -17.13 22.53 14.93
C ILE A 105 -15.65 22.84 14.67
N ARG A 106 -14.75 22.15 15.37
CA ARG A 106 -13.31 22.34 15.18
C ARG A 106 -12.85 21.89 13.82
N THR A 107 -13.50 20.88 13.21
CA THR A 107 -13.10 20.18 11.98
C THR A 107 -11.73 19.51 12.08
N GLY A 108 -11.40 18.58 11.19
CA GLY A 108 -10.08 17.89 11.13
C GLY A 108 -8.92 18.79 10.68
N TYR A 109 -9.14 20.11 10.50
CA TYR A 109 -8.08 21.03 10.10
C TYR A 109 -7.10 21.32 11.26
N ARG A 110 -5.83 21.57 10.91
CA ARG A 110 -4.82 22.01 11.88
C ARG A 110 -5.26 23.31 12.55
N ALA A 111 -4.94 23.48 13.84
CA ALA A 111 -5.35 24.61 14.67
C ALA A 111 -5.19 25.99 13.99
N ARG A 112 -4.09 26.18 13.22
CA ARG A 112 -3.80 27.42 12.47
C ARG A 112 -4.81 27.77 11.35
N HIS A 113 -5.71 26.86 11.01
CA HIS A 113 -6.73 27.05 9.95
C HIS A 113 -8.15 27.12 10.51
N VAL A 114 -8.32 27.08 11.82
CA VAL A 114 -9.62 27.21 12.51
C VAL A 114 -9.82 28.67 12.93
N SER A 115 -10.98 29.27 12.65
CA SER A 115 -11.27 30.65 13.02
C SER A 115 -11.42 30.80 14.54
N GLU A 116 -11.15 32.01 15.09
CA GLU A 116 -11.29 32.31 16.52
C GLU A 116 -12.71 32.03 17.04
N ASP A 117 -13.76 32.33 16.23
CA ASP A 117 -15.14 32.07 16.61
C ASP A 117 -15.43 30.58 16.73
N ARG A 118 -14.87 29.75 15.84
CA ARG A 118 -14.96 28.29 15.94
C ARG A 118 -14.23 27.75 17.14
N PHE A 119 -13.06 28.28 17.46
CA PHE A 119 -12.36 27.91 18.69
C PHE A 119 -13.15 28.27 19.92
N ARG A 120 -13.76 29.46 19.97
CA ARG A 120 -14.59 29.87 21.12
C ARG A 120 -15.80 28.95 21.29
N ALA A 121 -16.49 28.63 20.19
CA ALA A 121 -17.60 27.68 20.20
C ALA A 121 -17.18 26.28 20.63
N PHE A 122 -16.02 25.80 20.16
CA PHE A 122 -15.44 24.53 20.54
C PHE A 122 -15.20 24.43 22.05
N PHE A 123 -14.54 25.44 22.67
CA PHE A 123 -14.30 25.44 24.10
C PHE A 123 -15.58 25.57 24.91
N THR A 124 -16.56 26.39 24.47
CA THR A 124 -17.86 26.50 25.15
C THR A 124 -18.57 25.14 25.20
N LEU A 125 -18.59 24.38 24.09
CA LEU A 125 -19.20 23.05 24.07
C LEU A 125 -18.45 22.04 24.94
N LEU A 126 -17.14 22.15 25.01
CA LEU A 126 -16.36 21.31 25.94
C LEU A 126 -16.64 21.66 27.41
N ASP A 127 -16.80 22.94 27.74
CA ASP A 127 -17.17 23.36 29.10
C ASP A 127 -18.58 22.84 29.48
N ASP A 128 -19.54 22.89 28.54
CA ASP A 128 -20.89 22.33 28.70
C ASP A 128 -20.90 20.80 28.85
N ALA A 129 -19.90 20.09 28.32
CA ALA A 129 -19.78 18.65 28.42
C ALA A 129 -19.37 18.17 29.83
N VAL A 130 -18.65 19.00 30.64
CA VAL A 130 -18.10 18.60 31.92
C VAL A 130 -19.16 18.03 32.87
N PRO A 131 -20.28 18.73 33.18
CA PRO A 131 -21.30 18.20 34.07
C PRO A 131 -21.99 16.95 33.53
N VAL A 132 -22.08 16.79 32.19
CA VAL A 132 -22.71 15.63 31.56
C VAL A 132 -21.82 14.41 31.71
N ILE A 133 -20.51 14.55 31.49
CA ILE A 133 -19.52 13.48 31.69
C ILE A 133 -19.50 13.03 33.16
N ALA A 134 -19.48 13.98 34.09
CA ALA A 134 -19.52 13.69 35.54
C ALA A 134 -20.78 12.90 35.91
N ALA A 135 -21.96 13.34 35.45
CA ALA A 135 -23.21 12.64 35.70
C ALA A 135 -23.20 11.21 35.13
N ALA A 136 -22.69 11.01 33.91
CA ALA A 136 -22.57 9.69 33.32
C ALA A 136 -21.66 8.74 34.13
N ALA A 137 -20.54 9.26 34.67
CA ALA A 137 -19.63 8.51 35.54
C ALA A 137 -20.23 8.18 36.89
N GLU A 138 -21.03 9.10 37.50
CA GLU A 138 -21.72 8.90 38.77
C GLU A 138 -22.86 7.89 38.67
N LEU A 139 -23.63 7.91 37.57
CA LEU A 139 -24.78 7.01 37.37
C LEU A 139 -24.36 5.56 37.17
N ASN A 140 -23.15 5.30 36.64
CA ASN A 140 -22.58 3.97 36.57
C ASN A 140 -21.08 3.95 36.94
N PRO A 141 -20.77 3.86 38.26
CA PRO A 141 -19.37 3.98 38.73
C PRO A 141 -18.42 2.87 38.26
N THR A 142 -18.91 1.77 37.71
CA THR A 142 -18.08 0.66 37.23
C THR A 142 -17.73 0.77 35.73
N ASP A 143 -18.36 1.70 35.02
CA ASP A 143 -18.21 1.90 33.58
C ASP A 143 -16.93 2.67 33.25
N PRO A 144 -16.02 2.15 32.42
CA PRO A 144 -14.84 2.87 31.95
C PRO A 144 -15.15 3.87 30.83
N VAL A 145 -16.28 3.75 30.12
CA VAL A 145 -16.55 4.54 28.90
C VAL A 145 -16.74 6.03 29.19
N PRO A 146 -17.38 6.48 30.29
CA PRO A 146 -17.38 7.90 30.65
C PRO A 146 -15.96 8.48 30.79
N TRP A 147 -15.00 7.68 31.23
CA TRP A 147 -13.60 8.09 31.36
C TRP A 147 -12.85 8.11 30.03
N GLU A 148 -13.23 7.28 29.07
CA GLU A 148 -12.77 7.41 27.67
C GLU A 148 -13.22 8.76 27.08
N VAL A 149 -14.49 9.13 27.30
CA VAL A 149 -15.04 10.43 26.91
C VAL A 149 -14.31 11.58 27.63
N ALA A 150 -14.03 11.45 28.94
CA ALA A 150 -13.27 12.42 29.73
C ALA A 150 -11.83 12.60 29.22
N LEU A 151 -11.15 11.54 28.80
CA LEU A 151 -9.81 11.60 28.19
C LEU A 151 -9.83 12.35 26.85
N THR A 152 -10.88 12.15 26.04
CA THR A 152 -11.07 12.91 24.79
C THR A 152 -11.34 14.39 25.08
N HIS A 153 -12.14 14.70 26.11
CA HIS A 153 -12.39 16.05 26.62
C HIS A 153 -11.08 16.71 27.09
N ALA A 154 -10.28 16.01 27.92
CA ALA A 154 -8.99 16.51 28.41
C ALA A 154 -8.05 16.93 27.29
N ARG A 155 -7.98 16.14 26.22
CA ARG A 155 -7.23 16.49 25.01
C ARG A 155 -7.78 17.75 24.35
N GLY A 156 -9.10 17.89 24.25
CA GLY A 156 -9.77 19.03 23.64
C GLY A 156 -9.55 20.35 24.38
N ILE A 157 -9.72 20.36 25.71
CA ILE A 157 -9.53 21.55 26.55
C ILE A 157 -8.06 21.88 26.83
N GLN A 158 -7.13 21.07 26.28
CA GLN A 158 -5.71 21.24 26.58
C GLN A 158 -5.41 21.09 28.08
N ALA A 159 -6.02 20.08 28.70
CA ALA A 159 -5.88 19.84 30.13
C ALA A 159 -4.41 19.68 30.55
N PRO A 160 -3.99 20.20 31.70
CA PRO A 160 -2.68 19.93 32.25
C PRO A 160 -2.53 18.44 32.59
N ARG A 161 -1.29 17.99 32.73
CA ARG A 161 -0.94 16.56 32.85
C ARG A 161 -1.58 15.89 34.07
N ASP A 162 -1.67 16.57 35.19
CA ASP A 162 -2.27 16.06 36.42
C ASP A 162 -3.77 15.75 36.27
N VAL A 163 -4.50 16.56 35.50
CA VAL A 163 -5.92 16.29 35.15
C VAL A 163 -6.05 15.07 34.26
N PHE A 164 -5.21 14.98 33.25
CA PHE A 164 -5.17 13.79 32.35
C PHE A 164 -4.83 12.54 33.16
N ASP A 165 -3.80 12.58 34.01
CA ASP A 165 -3.38 11.44 34.83
C ASP A 165 -4.47 10.99 35.78
N ALA A 166 -5.27 11.92 36.33
CA ALA A 166 -6.42 11.59 37.17
C ALA A 166 -7.50 10.85 36.37
N TYR A 167 -7.87 11.33 35.18
CA TYR A 167 -8.86 10.62 34.33
C TYR A 167 -8.34 9.26 33.86
N TRP A 168 -7.07 9.17 33.53
CA TRP A 168 -6.41 7.92 33.20
C TRP A 168 -6.46 6.91 34.33
N ALA A 169 -6.17 7.33 35.57
CA ALA A 169 -6.23 6.48 36.76
C ALA A 169 -7.64 5.90 36.96
N GLU A 170 -8.68 6.73 36.79
CA GLU A 170 -10.08 6.28 36.88
C GLU A 170 -10.46 5.29 35.80
N ALA A 171 -9.99 5.50 34.55
CA ALA A 171 -10.24 4.60 33.43
C ALA A 171 -9.63 3.21 33.68
N VAL A 172 -8.32 3.15 34.03
CA VAL A 172 -7.61 1.87 34.24
C VAL A 172 -8.04 1.14 35.53
N ALA A 173 -8.49 1.88 36.55
CA ALA A 173 -9.04 1.25 37.76
C ALA A 173 -10.29 0.42 37.47
N ARG A 174 -11.08 0.80 36.45
CA ARG A 174 -12.30 0.08 36.03
C ARG A 174 -12.04 -1.00 35.01
N ALA A 175 -11.22 -0.69 34.01
CA ALA A 175 -10.90 -1.63 32.92
C ALA A 175 -9.46 -1.44 32.45
N PRO A 176 -8.48 -2.13 33.07
CA PRO A 176 -7.05 -1.93 32.79
C PRO A 176 -6.64 -2.31 31.36
N HIS A 177 -7.48 -3.06 30.65
CA HIS A 177 -7.21 -3.52 29.29
C HIS A 177 -8.18 -2.95 28.24
N HIS A 178 -8.94 -1.90 28.59
CA HIS A 178 -9.91 -1.29 27.67
C HIS A 178 -9.19 -0.54 26.54
N TYR A 179 -9.35 -1.04 25.30
CA TYR A 179 -8.64 -0.50 24.13
C TYR A 179 -8.99 0.98 23.86
N GLY A 180 -10.28 1.36 23.93
CA GLY A 180 -10.72 2.72 23.68
C GLY A 180 -10.06 3.73 24.61
N CYS A 181 -9.99 3.46 25.91
CA CYS A 181 -9.28 4.32 26.88
C CYS A 181 -7.79 4.46 26.54
N HIS A 182 -7.12 3.34 26.17
CA HIS A 182 -5.71 3.39 25.82
C HIS A 182 -5.45 4.13 24.50
N ALA A 183 -6.29 3.93 23.48
CA ALA A 183 -6.15 4.62 22.21
C ALA A 183 -6.37 6.14 22.36
N THR A 184 -7.33 6.55 23.20
CA THR A 184 -7.59 7.95 23.52
C THR A 184 -6.45 8.58 24.32
N ALA A 185 -5.92 7.86 25.33
CA ALA A 185 -4.77 8.30 26.10
C ALA A 185 -3.51 8.46 25.23
N LEU A 186 -3.25 7.51 24.33
CA LEU A 186 -2.14 7.59 23.37
C LEU A 186 -2.21 8.88 22.54
N GLN A 187 -3.41 9.28 22.10
CA GLN A 187 -3.58 10.53 21.35
C GLN A 187 -3.23 11.78 22.16
N TYR A 188 -3.49 11.81 23.48
CA TYR A 188 -3.04 12.91 24.33
C TYR A 188 -1.51 12.94 24.46
N LEU A 189 -0.89 11.77 24.53
CA LEU A 189 0.56 11.59 24.71
C LEU A 189 1.39 11.78 23.43
N CYS A 190 0.77 12.00 22.28
CA CYS A 190 1.52 12.23 21.05
C CYS A 190 2.10 13.65 20.95
N ALA A 191 3.17 13.81 20.16
CA ALA A 191 3.94 15.05 20.04
C ALA A 191 3.12 16.26 19.55
N LYS A 192 2.05 16.04 18.78
CA LYS A 192 1.14 17.10 18.29
C LYS A 192 0.24 17.69 19.39
N TRP A 193 0.17 17.03 20.55
CA TRP A 193 -0.62 17.46 21.70
C TRP A 193 0.28 17.81 22.91
N TYR A 194 0.46 16.89 23.86
CA TYR A 194 1.09 17.24 25.16
C TYR A 194 2.23 16.31 25.56
N GLY A 195 2.54 15.32 24.72
CA GLY A 195 3.61 14.35 24.95
C GLY A 195 4.75 14.49 23.95
N SER A 196 5.39 13.36 23.70
CA SER A 196 6.48 13.22 22.74
C SER A 196 6.36 11.90 21.98
N HIS A 197 7.12 11.74 20.90
CA HIS A 197 7.17 10.46 20.18
C HIS A 197 7.66 9.33 21.11
N GLU A 198 8.66 9.59 21.94
CA GLU A 198 9.20 8.59 22.86
C GLU A 198 8.16 8.17 23.91
N GLU A 199 7.48 9.13 24.53
CA GLU A 199 6.43 8.86 25.52
C GLU A 199 5.26 8.08 24.92
N MET A 200 4.81 8.46 23.72
CA MET A 200 3.75 7.79 22.99
C MET A 200 4.09 6.33 22.70
N PHE A 201 5.30 6.06 22.20
CA PHE A 201 5.74 4.69 21.92
C PHE A 201 5.93 3.88 23.22
N ALA A 202 6.55 4.46 24.25
CA ALA A 202 6.75 3.79 25.54
C ALA A 202 5.41 3.38 26.17
N PHE A 203 4.42 4.28 26.17
CA PHE A 203 3.07 3.99 26.62
C PHE A 203 2.42 2.84 25.84
N ALA A 204 2.49 2.89 24.50
CA ALA A 204 1.89 1.88 23.63
C ALA A 204 2.54 0.50 23.81
N GLU A 205 3.86 0.45 23.91
CA GLU A 205 4.63 -0.79 24.11
C GLU A 205 4.34 -1.40 25.49
N GLN A 206 4.31 -0.59 26.56
CA GLN A 206 3.95 -1.04 27.89
C GLN A 206 2.54 -1.62 27.95
N ALA A 207 1.56 -0.96 27.31
CA ALA A 207 0.19 -1.47 27.24
C ALA A 207 0.12 -2.81 26.49
N ALA A 208 0.87 -2.94 25.38
CA ALA A 208 0.90 -4.16 24.60
C ALA A 208 1.64 -5.32 25.30
N GLU A 209 2.65 -5.03 26.13
CA GLU A 209 3.35 -6.04 26.94
C GLU A 209 2.47 -6.61 28.05
N GLY A 210 1.63 -5.78 28.67
CA GLY A 210 0.67 -6.21 29.69
C GLY A 210 -0.63 -6.79 29.14
N ALA A 211 -0.81 -6.82 27.81
CA ALA A 211 -2.06 -7.21 27.19
C ALA A 211 -2.32 -8.72 27.21
N LEU A 212 -3.60 -9.10 27.34
CA LEU A 212 -4.04 -10.49 27.19
C LEU A 212 -3.87 -10.97 25.74
N PRO A 213 -3.65 -12.28 25.50
CA PRO A 213 -3.59 -12.84 24.15
C PRO A 213 -4.85 -12.47 23.33
N GLY A 214 -4.67 -12.01 22.09
CA GLY A 214 -5.76 -11.57 21.23
C GLY A 214 -6.33 -10.18 21.52
N SER A 215 -5.89 -9.50 22.59
CA SER A 215 -6.33 -8.14 22.91
C SER A 215 -5.92 -7.13 21.84
N LYS A 216 -6.80 -6.19 21.51
CA LYS A 216 -6.51 -5.07 20.60
C LYS A 216 -5.39 -4.16 21.10
N LEU A 217 -5.02 -4.20 22.39
CA LEU A 217 -3.87 -3.48 22.95
C LEU A 217 -2.56 -3.85 22.25
N HIS A 218 -2.43 -5.07 21.69
CA HIS A 218 -1.28 -5.44 20.86
C HIS A 218 -1.15 -4.61 19.58
N ALA A 219 -2.21 -3.91 19.14
CA ALA A 219 -2.17 -2.98 18.01
C ALA A 219 -1.81 -1.54 18.42
N LEU A 220 -1.69 -1.24 19.70
CA LEU A 220 -1.43 0.13 20.17
C LEU A 220 -0.07 0.68 19.66
N PRO A 221 1.04 -0.10 19.66
CA PRO A 221 2.30 0.33 19.04
C PRO A 221 2.17 0.64 17.55
N LEU A 222 1.25 -0.04 16.83
CA LEU A 222 0.96 0.27 15.44
C LEU A 222 0.31 1.65 15.30
N LEU A 223 -0.63 2.01 16.20
CA LEU A 223 -1.22 3.35 16.21
C LEU A 223 -0.16 4.42 16.45
N ALA A 224 0.77 4.20 17.37
CA ALA A 224 1.91 5.09 17.60
C ALA A 224 2.79 5.23 16.34
N ALA A 225 3.03 4.12 15.63
CA ALA A 225 3.79 4.13 14.38
C ALA A 225 3.08 4.90 13.26
N VAL A 226 1.75 4.76 13.13
CA VAL A 226 0.94 5.55 12.17
C VAL A 226 0.98 7.03 12.52
N GLU A 227 0.82 7.38 13.79
CA GLU A 227 0.89 8.76 14.27
C GLU A 227 2.24 9.39 13.92
N TYR A 228 3.32 8.65 14.10
CA TYR A 228 4.68 9.09 13.78
C TYR A 228 4.92 9.25 12.28
N GLU A 229 4.59 8.22 11.45
CA GLU A 229 4.95 8.18 10.02
C GLU A 229 4.00 8.98 9.13
N VAL A 230 2.73 9.13 9.51
CA VAL A 230 1.68 9.66 8.63
C VAL A 230 1.18 11.02 9.10
N VAL A 231 1.04 11.21 10.41
CA VAL A 231 0.33 12.35 10.98
C VAL A 231 1.28 13.43 11.48
N SER A 232 2.45 13.06 12.00
CA SER A 232 3.43 14.02 12.51
C SER A 232 4.07 14.82 11.37
N ASP A 233 4.21 16.12 11.59
CA ASP A 233 5.10 16.93 10.78
C ASP A 233 6.56 16.51 11.08
N ASP A 234 7.40 16.52 10.06
CA ASP A 234 8.84 16.24 10.11
C ASP A 234 9.61 17.30 10.93
N SER A 235 9.05 17.67 12.09
CA SER A 235 9.66 18.62 12.99
C SER A 235 10.72 17.90 13.82
N THR A 236 11.95 18.26 13.56
CA THR A 236 13.18 17.79 14.20
C THR A 236 13.22 17.97 15.72
N GLU A 237 12.18 18.53 16.34
CA GLU A 237 12.16 18.88 17.76
C GLU A 237 12.07 17.67 18.71
N ASN A 238 11.49 16.55 18.25
CA ASN A 238 11.23 15.38 19.11
C ASN A 238 12.17 14.18 18.86
N GLY A 239 13.15 14.32 17.99
CA GLY A 239 14.09 13.26 17.65
C GLY A 239 13.52 12.10 16.82
N PRO A 240 14.38 11.34 16.12
CA PRO A 240 13.93 10.21 15.32
C PRO A 240 13.62 8.98 16.20
N ILE A 241 12.52 8.29 15.90
CA ILE A 241 12.21 6.98 16.47
C ILE A 241 13.00 5.89 15.74
N ASP A 242 13.50 4.91 16.50
CA ASP A 242 14.19 3.75 15.94
C ASP A 242 13.25 2.96 15.02
N ARG A 243 13.69 2.77 13.79
CA ARG A 243 12.98 1.97 12.79
C ARG A 243 12.69 0.53 13.24
N ALA A 244 13.50 -0.02 14.15
CA ALA A 244 13.26 -1.34 14.73
C ALA A 244 11.95 -1.37 15.55
N ARG A 245 11.59 -0.29 16.26
CA ARG A 245 10.32 -0.18 17.01
C ARG A 245 9.12 -0.19 16.07
N ILE A 246 9.18 0.57 14.97
CA ILE A 246 8.12 0.60 13.94
C ILE A 246 7.95 -0.78 13.32
N LYS A 247 9.06 -1.45 12.98
CA LYS A 247 9.01 -2.82 12.46
C LYS A 247 8.39 -3.79 13.46
N ALA A 248 8.77 -3.74 14.73
CA ALA A 248 8.22 -4.58 15.80
C ALA A 248 6.71 -4.33 15.98
N ALA A 249 6.26 -3.07 15.90
CA ALA A 249 4.85 -2.71 15.96
C ALA A 249 4.03 -3.33 14.81
N ILE A 250 4.56 -3.30 13.58
CA ILE A 250 3.94 -3.94 12.41
C ILE A 250 3.88 -5.46 12.60
N ASP A 251 4.99 -6.08 13.02
CA ASP A 251 5.06 -7.53 13.18
C ASP A 251 4.08 -8.02 14.27
N ARG A 252 3.98 -7.31 15.42
CA ARG A 252 3.03 -7.59 16.49
C ARG A 252 1.57 -7.46 16.03
N ALA A 253 1.26 -6.44 15.25
CA ALA A 253 -0.09 -6.25 14.71
C ALA A 253 -0.46 -7.29 13.65
N LEU A 254 0.52 -7.83 12.90
CA LEU A 254 0.31 -8.98 12.01
C LEU A 254 -0.03 -10.25 12.79
N GLU A 255 0.69 -10.51 13.87
CA GLU A 255 0.39 -11.64 14.77
C GLU A 255 -1.03 -11.49 15.34
N LEU A 256 -1.38 -10.30 15.84
CA LEU A 256 -2.74 -10.01 16.32
C LEU A 256 -3.79 -10.25 15.22
N SER A 257 -3.54 -9.84 13.98
CA SER A 257 -4.48 -10.07 12.88
C SER A 257 -4.81 -11.55 12.66
N GLY A 258 -3.88 -12.45 12.98
CA GLY A 258 -4.08 -13.90 12.92
C GLY A 258 -5.05 -14.46 13.98
N TRP A 259 -5.36 -13.72 15.03
CA TRP A 259 -6.34 -14.10 16.06
C TRP A 259 -7.79 -13.86 15.64
N TYR A 260 -8.01 -13.07 14.61
CA TYR A 260 -9.34 -12.70 14.11
C TYR A 260 -9.60 -13.36 12.76
N ALA A 261 -10.83 -13.82 12.55
CA ALA A 261 -11.23 -14.38 11.26
C ALA A 261 -11.06 -13.37 10.12
N PRO A 262 -10.82 -13.83 8.87
CA PRO A 262 -10.92 -12.95 7.71
C PRO A 262 -12.31 -12.32 7.61
N GLY A 263 -12.37 -11.02 7.32
CA GLY A 263 -13.62 -10.28 7.28
C GLY A 263 -14.24 -9.95 8.64
N ASP A 264 -13.49 -10.16 9.73
CA ASP A 264 -13.97 -9.81 11.07
C ASP A 264 -14.01 -8.26 11.23
N PRO A 265 -15.20 -7.68 11.46
CA PRO A 265 -15.36 -6.24 11.58
C PRO A 265 -14.68 -5.65 12.82
N GLU A 266 -14.47 -6.45 13.88
CA GLU A 266 -13.77 -5.99 15.08
C GLU A 266 -12.29 -5.72 14.83
N ALA A 267 -11.69 -6.47 13.92
CA ALA A 267 -10.31 -6.30 13.53
C ALA A 267 -10.13 -5.20 12.47
N ALA A 268 -11.20 -4.70 11.86
CA ALA A 268 -11.13 -3.78 10.73
C ALA A 268 -10.34 -2.51 11.06
N GLY A 269 -10.51 -1.93 12.24
CA GLY A 269 -9.84 -0.70 12.66
C GLY A 269 -8.31 -0.81 12.56
N PHE A 270 -7.71 -1.71 13.32
CA PHE A 270 -6.25 -1.87 13.30
C PHE A 270 -5.72 -2.49 11.99
N ARG A 271 -6.50 -3.35 11.30
CA ARG A 271 -6.10 -3.93 10.02
C ARG A 271 -5.96 -2.88 8.92
N ASN A 272 -6.83 -1.86 8.88
CA ASN A 272 -6.70 -0.76 7.92
C ASN A 272 -5.43 0.05 8.17
N HIS A 273 -5.09 0.36 9.43
CA HIS A 273 -3.83 1.01 9.80
C HIS A 273 -2.61 0.14 9.44
N LEU A 274 -2.69 -1.16 9.73
CA LEU A 274 -1.63 -2.11 9.40
C LEU A 274 -1.40 -2.22 7.89
N ALA A 275 -2.47 -2.20 7.07
CA ALA A 275 -2.36 -2.23 5.62
C ALA A 275 -1.54 -1.03 5.10
N LEU A 276 -1.80 0.18 5.59
CA LEU A 276 -1.04 1.36 5.21
C LEU A 276 0.43 1.25 5.63
N MET A 277 0.71 0.77 6.86
CA MET A 277 2.08 0.61 7.35
C MET A 277 2.85 -0.49 6.61
N LEU A 278 2.20 -1.58 6.21
CA LEU A 278 2.80 -2.61 5.36
C LEU A 278 3.16 -2.06 3.97
N ILE A 279 2.30 -1.20 3.41
CA ILE A 279 2.56 -0.52 2.14
C ILE A 279 3.79 0.39 2.27
N PHE A 280 3.89 1.19 3.33
CA PHE A 280 5.05 2.04 3.58
C PHE A 280 6.35 1.23 3.82
N ALA A 281 6.21 0.06 4.45
CA ALA A 281 7.31 -0.88 4.62
C ALA A 281 7.62 -1.72 3.36
N GLU A 282 6.92 -1.51 2.24
CA GLU A 282 7.02 -2.28 0.98
C GLU A 282 6.79 -3.81 1.18
N ARG A 283 6.03 -4.20 2.19
CA ARG A 283 5.68 -5.60 2.50
C ARG A 283 4.42 -6.01 1.71
N TRP A 284 4.54 -6.03 0.39
CA TRP A 284 3.42 -6.10 -0.56
C TRP A 284 2.59 -7.38 -0.45
N ALA A 285 3.23 -8.54 -0.26
CA ALA A 285 2.52 -9.81 -0.14
C ALA A 285 1.66 -9.85 1.13
N GLU A 286 2.22 -9.40 2.26
CA GLU A 286 1.51 -9.32 3.53
C GLU A 286 0.39 -8.27 3.50
N ALA A 287 0.64 -7.14 2.81
CA ALA A 287 -0.40 -6.14 2.58
C ALA A 287 -1.57 -6.71 1.76
N LEU A 288 -1.30 -7.53 0.73
CA LEU A 288 -2.35 -8.17 -0.06
C LEU A 288 -3.17 -9.15 0.78
N ASP A 289 -2.51 -9.99 1.58
CA ASP A 289 -3.19 -10.92 2.48
C ASP A 289 -4.01 -10.18 3.54
N LEU A 290 -3.51 -9.03 3.97
CA LEU A 290 -4.25 -8.20 4.90
C LEU A 290 -5.49 -7.55 4.26
N PHE A 291 -5.44 -7.13 2.98
CA PHE A 291 -6.64 -6.69 2.26
C PHE A 291 -7.69 -7.82 2.12
N ARG A 292 -7.25 -9.09 2.00
CA ARG A 292 -8.16 -10.26 2.07
C ARG A 292 -8.78 -10.37 3.46
N ALA A 293 -7.97 -10.20 4.50
CA ALA A 293 -8.43 -10.25 5.90
C ALA A 293 -9.32 -9.07 6.29
N ILE A 294 -9.17 -7.88 5.69
CA ILE A 294 -10.08 -6.74 5.86
C ILE A 294 -11.42 -7.02 5.18
N GLY A 295 -11.40 -7.67 4.03
CA GLY A 295 -12.61 -7.96 3.27
C GLY A 295 -13.29 -6.69 2.76
N VAL A 296 -14.56 -6.49 3.15
CA VAL A 296 -15.40 -5.34 2.75
C VAL A 296 -15.34 -4.16 3.73
N HIS A 297 -14.68 -4.34 4.87
CA HIS A 297 -14.71 -3.40 6.00
C HIS A 297 -13.58 -2.37 5.93
N ALA A 298 -13.66 -1.45 4.99
CA ALA A 298 -12.80 -0.26 5.03
C ALA A 298 -13.18 0.63 6.22
N ARG A 299 -12.20 1.39 6.72
CA ARG A 299 -12.42 2.42 7.75
C ARG A 299 -12.07 3.79 7.17
N GLU A 300 -12.59 4.85 7.76
CA GLU A 300 -12.22 6.20 7.36
C GLU A 300 -10.71 6.41 7.54
N TYR A 301 -10.21 6.10 8.74
CA TYR A 301 -8.78 6.15 9.02
C TYR A 301 -8.12 4.78 8.85
N PRO A 302 -6.89 4.75 8.29
CA PRO A 302 -5.97 5.87 8.05
C PRO A 302 -6.12 6.55 6.67
N TRP A 303 -7.05 6.14 5.83
CA TRP A 303 -7.12 6.59 4.43
C TRP A 303 -7.48 8.08 4.31
N ALA A 304 -8.26 8.63 5.26
CA ALA A 304 -8.57 10.06 5.34
C ALA A 304 -7.33 10.95 5.50
N TYR A 305 -6.20 10.42 5.98
CA TYR A 305 -4.95 11.18 6.03
C TYR A 305 -4.34 11.43 4.65
N VAL A 306 -4.67 10.61 3.66
CA VAL A 306 -4.09 10.67 2.32
C VAL A 306 -5.09 11.10 1.24
N GLY A 307 -6.41 11.05 1.51
CA GLY A 307 -7.42 11.50 0.56
C GLY A 307 -8.86 11.11 0.94
N GLU A 308 -9.70 10.83 -0.04
CA GLU A 308 -11.06 10.33 0.18
C GLU A 308 -11.00 8.84 0.54
N SER A 309 -11.48 8.48 1.72
CA SER A 309 -11.20 7.20 2.38
C SER A 309 -11.50 5.96 1.53
N ARG A 310 -12.68 5.88 0.92
CA ARG A 310 -13.04 4.73 0.09
C ARG A 310 -12.20 4.65 -1.18
N LYS A 311 -11.97 5.78 -1.81
CA LYS A 311 -11.17 5.88 -3.02
C LYS A 311 -9.74 5.48 -2.75
N GLU A 312 -9.13 6.03 -1.69
CA GLU A 312 -7.75 5.73 -1.33
C GLU A 312 -7.59 4.25 -0.94
N PHE A 313 -8.51 3.69 -0.14
CA PHE A 313 -8.51 2.26 0.16
C PHE A 313 -8.47 1.41 -1.12
N LEU A 314 -9.32 1.71 -2.10
CA LEU A 314 -9.39 0.95 -3.35
C LEU A 314 -8.16 1.16 -4.24
N GLU A 315 -7.64 2.40 -4.31
CA GLU A 315 -6.43 2.72 -5.08
C GLU A 315 -5.19 2.05 -4.49
N PHE A 316 -5.02 2.08 -3.16
CA PHE A 316 -3.93 1.37 -2.48
C PHE A 316 -4.07 -0.14 -2.62
N ARG A 317 -5.28 -0.70 -2.50
CA ARG A 317 -5.56 -2.13 -2.75
C ARG A 317 -5.17 -2.54 -4.16
N LEU A 318 -5.54 -1.73 -5.16
CA LEU A 318 -5.12 -1.95 -6.55
C LEU A 318 -3.60 -1.85 -6.70
N GLY A 319 -2.98 -0.85 -6.11
CA GLY A 319 -1.52 -0.66 -6.12
C GLY A 319 -0.78 -1.87 -5.55
N VAL A 320 -1.21 -2.39 -4.41
CA VAL A 320 -0.65 -3.61 -3.79
C VAL A 320 -0.81 -4.82 -4.70
N ARG A 321 -1.99 -5.03 -5.29
CA ARG A 321 -2.21 -6.10 -6.27
C ARG A 321 -1.25 -6.01 -7.45
N MET A 322 -1.03 -4.80 -7.97
CA MET A 322 -0.11 -4.57 -9.09
C MET A 322 1.33 -4.84 -8.69
N GLN A 323 1.75 -4.45 -7.48
CA GLN A 323 3.09 -4.73 -6.96
C GLN A 323 3.32 -6.24 -6.78
N VAL A 324 2.39 -6.96 -6.15
CA VAL A 324 2.46 -8.41 -6.01
C VAL A 324 2.45 -9.10 -7.37
N ALA A 325 1.60 -8.66 -8.30
CA ALA A 325 1.56 -9.21 -9.65
C ALA A 325 2.88 -8.99 -10.41
N SER A 326 3.56 -7.85 -10.20
CA SER A 326 4.87 -7.58 -10.81
C SER A 326 5.99 -8.49 -10.28
N GLN A 327 5.81 -9.01 -9.06
CA GLN A 327 6.74 -9.91 -8.39
C GLN A 327 6.36 -11.39 -8.53
N THR A 328 5.18 -11.69 -9.11
CA THR A 328 4.65 -13.05 -9.27
C THR A 328 4.87 -13.52 -10.71
N PRO A 329 5.45 -14.71 -10.94
CA PRO A 329 5.58 -15.27 -12.27
C PRO A 329 4.22 -15.44 -12.95
N PHE A 330 4.17 -15.32 -14.27
CA PHE A 330 2.92 -15.38 -15.04
C PHE A 330 2.14 -16.70 -14.85
N PHE A 331 2.84 -17.80 -14.51
CA PHE A 331 2.28 -19.11 -14.19
C PHE A 331 2.54 -19.56 -12.74
N GLY A 332 2.96 -18.65 -11.86
CA GLY A 332 3.27 -18.91 -10.46
C GLY A 332 2.14 -18.53 -9.52
N HIS A 333 2.25 -18.98 -8.28
CA HIS A 333 1.43 -18.47 -7.20
C HIS A 333 2.04 -17.17 -6.67
N PRO A 334 1.22 -16.22 -6.17
CA PRO A 334 1.74 -15.04 -5.47
C PRO A 334 2.71 -15.45 -4.35
N PRO A 335 3.76 -14.67 -4.08
CA PRO A 335 4.63 -14.94 -2.96
C PRO A 335 3.78 -14.98 -1.67
N GLN A 336 3.89 -16.09 -0.94
CA GLN A 336 3.23 -16.21 0.37
C GLN A 336 4.03 -15.46 1.43
N PRO A 337 3.37 -14.85 2.43
CA PRO A 337 4.05 -14.29 3.58
C PRO A 337 4.93 -15.38 4.23
N ALA A 338 6.15 -15.03 4.59
CA ALA A 338 7.05 -15.97 5.23
C ALA A 338 6.52 -16.38 6.61
N THR A 339 6.00 -17.60 6.75
CA THR A 339 5.65 -18.17 8.05
C THR A 339 6.95 -18.39 8.84
N PRO A 340 7.05 -18.00 10.12
CA PRO A 340 8.29 -18.10 10.90
C PRO A 340 8.92 -19.50 10.96
N ALA A 341 8.11 -20.55 10.79
CA ALA A 341 8.57 -21.95 10.82
C ALA A 341 9.24 -22.44 9.52
N ALA A 342 8.91 -21.86 8.35
CA ALA A 342 9.52 -22.25 7.08
C ALA A 342 10.95 -21.70 6.90
N ALA A 343 11.32 -20.74 7.74
CA ALA A 343 12.59 -20.06 7.68
C ALA A 343 13.80 -20.89 8.15
N ALA A 344 13.58 -21.99 8.87
CA ALA A 344 14.65 -22.80 9.44
C ALA A 344 15.07 -24.02 8.58
N LEU A 345 14.31 -24.34 7.51
CA LEU A 345 14.50 -25.59 6.76
C LEU A 345 15.08 -25.46 5.34
N SER A 346 15.42 -24.26 4.85
CA SER A 346 15.88 -24.08 3.46
C SER A 346 17.33 -23.64 3.31
N ALA A 347 18.22 -24.15 4.14
CA ALA A 347 19.67 -24.01 3.96
C ALA A 347 20.28 -25.34 3.49
N ASP A 348 19.93 -25.78 2.27
CA ASP A 348 20.68 -26.84 1.59
C ASP A 348 21.54 -26.19 0.48
N PRO A 349 22.89 -26.21 0.61
CA PRO A 349 23.77 -25.46 -0.28
C PRO A 349 24.06 -26.13 -1.64
N ALA A 350 23.33 -27.18 -2.02
CA ALA A 350 23.70 -28.03 -3.17
C ALA A 350 22.79 -28.00 -4.39
N VAL A 351 21.69 -27.20 -4.43
CA VAL A 351 20.86 -27.09 -5.63
C VAL A 351 21.36 -25.94 -6.50
N PRO A 352 21.74 -26.19 -7.78
CA PRO A 352 22.13 -25.11 -8.70
C PRO A 352 20.95 -24.15 -8.91
N THR A 353 21.12 -22.88 -8.53
CA THR A 353 20.12 -21.84 -8.76
C THR A 353 19.89 -21.67 -10.27
N PRO A 354 18.65 -21.68 -10.75
CA PRO A 354 18.35 -21.43 -12.17
C PRO A 354 18.84 -20.05 -12.57
N ARG A 355 19.32 -19.90 -13.79
CA ARG A 355 19.83 -18.64 -14.33
C ARG A 355 19.03 -18.18 -15.52
N SER A 356 18.81 -16.89 -15.55
CA SER A 356 18.06 -16.23 -16.61
C SER A 356 18.81 -15.01 -17.12
N LEU A 357 18.70 -14.79 -18.43
CA LEU A 357 19.22 -13.65 -19.16
C LEU A 357 18.13 -13.15 -20.11
N ALA A 358 17.83 -11.86 -20.09
CA ALA A 358 16.96 -11.28 -21.10
C ALA A 358 17.78 -10.62 -22.22
N ILE A 359 17.32 -10.80 -23.45
CA ILE A 359 17.81 -10.07 -24.63
C ILE A 359 16.69 -9.15 -25.08
N ALA A 360 16.89 -7.84 -24.91
CA ALA A 360 15.93 -6.81 -25.31
C ALA A 360 16.33 -6.22 -26.66
N ALA A 361 15.36 -6.07 -27.57
CA ALA A 361 15.59 -5.49 -28.90
C ALA A 361 15.57 -3.96 -28.87
N ALA A 362 16.25 -3.36 -27.88
CA ALA A 362 16.38 -1.93 -27.66
C ALA A 362 17.77 -1.58 -27.09
N PRO A 363 18.24 -0.34 -27.26
CA PRO A 363 19.52 0.09 -26.70
C PRO A 363 19.46 0.16 -25.16
N PRO A 364 20.61 0.07 -24.45
CA PRO A 364 20.66 0.00 -22.99
C PRO A 364 19.94 1.16 -22.27
N HIS A 365 19.98 2.36 -22.80
CA HIS A 365 19.33 3.52 -22.17
C HIS A 365 17.79 3.45 -22.23
N GLU A 366 17.21 2.95 -23.33
CA GLU A 366 15.76 2.73 -23.44
C GLU A 366 15.30 1.63 -22.50
N VAL A 367 16.06 0.51 -22.42
CA VAL A 367 15.77 -0.57 -21.48
C VAL A 367 15.90 -0.10 -20.04
N ALA A 368 16.93 0.69 -19.72
CA ALA A 368 17.11 1.24 -18.37
C ALA A 368 15.97 2.18 -17.97
N GLU A 369 15.49 3.01 -18.90
CA GLU A 369 14.36 3.93 -18.67
C GLU A 369 13.06 3.13 -18.43
N ALA A 370 12.76 2.15 -19.30
CA ALA A 370 11.60 1.28 -19.16
C ALA A 370 11.64 0.42 -17.88
N ALA A 371 12.84 0.05 -17.42
CA ALA A 371 13.04 -0.77 -16.24
C ALA A 371 13.08 -0.01 -14.91
N LEU A 372 13.00 1.32 -14.88
CA LEU A 372 13.05 2.14 -13.65
C LEU A 372 11.99 1.76 -12.62
N MET A 373 10.86 1.24 -13.07
CA MET A 373 9.73 0.86 -12.23
C MET A 373 9.64 -0.64 -11.92
N CYS A 374 10.65 -1.45 -12.32
CA CYS A 374 10.60 -2.91 -12.16
C CYS A 374 10.76 -3.39 -10.71
N GLY A 375 11.17 -2.53 -9.77
CA GLY A 375 11.29 -2.86 -8.35
C GLY A 375 12.37 -3.89 -8.00
N VAL A 376 13.26 -4.20 -8.94
CA VAL A 376 14.41 -5.12 -8.78
C VAL A 376 15.69 -4.46 -9.26
N SER A 377 16.85 -4.96 -8.79
CA SER A 377 18.14 -4.51 -9.31
C SER A 377 18.47 -5.28 -10.59
N LEU A 378 18.74 -4.56 -11.67
CA LEU A 378 19.07 -5.11 -12.97
C LEU A 378 20.45 -4.64 -13.42
N ARG A 379 21.20 -5.50 -14.07
CA ARG A 379 22.39 -5.11 -14.82
C ARG A 379 22.08 -5.14 -16.30
N ILE A 380 22.34 -4.05 -16.99
CA ILE A 380 22.04 -3.86 -18.41
C ILE A 380 23.35 -3.60 -19.14
N ALA A 381 23.62 -4.36 -20.18
CA ALA A 381 24.81 -4.22 -21.00
C ALA A 381 24.45 -4.14 -22.48
N PRO A 382 25.21 -3.37 -23.30
CA PRO A 382 25.03 -3.41 -24.75
C PRO A 382 25.36 -4.79 -25.29
N ALA A 383 24.47 -5.35 -26.12
CA ALA A 383 24.68 -6.61 -26.81
C ALA A 383 25.34 -6.37 -28.18
N PRO A 384 26.26 -7.27 -28.64
CA PRO A 384 26.85 -7.17 -29.96
C PRO A 384 25.78 -7.35 -31.02
N SER A 385 25.42 -6.27 -31.72
CA SER A 385 24.41 -6.29 -32.78
C SER A 385 24.86 -5.44 -33.94
N PRO A 386 24.60 -5.87 -35.19
CA PRO A 386 24.97 -5.08 -36.37
C PRO A 386 24.14 -3.80 -36.46
N PRO A 387 24.72 -2.67 -36.87
CA PRO A 387 23.96 -1.46 -37.14
C PRO A 387 22.87 -1.70 -38.20
N PRO A 388 21.68 -1.11 -38.10
CA PRO A 388 21.29 -0.03 -37.16
C PRO A 388 20.64 -0.53 -35.85
N THR A 389 20.47 -1.84 -35.67
CA THR A 389 19.80 -2.41 -34.49
C THR A 389 20.72 -2.40 -33.29
N ARG A 390 20.32 -1.68 -32.23
CA ARG A 390 20.99 -1.74 -30.92
C ARG A 390 20.18 -2.64 -29.99
N MET A 391 20.83 -3.62 -29.39
CA MET A 391 20.19 -4.58 -28.48
C MET A 391 20.90 -4.57 -27.12
N SER A 392 20.23 -5.07 -26.11
CA SER A 392 20.73 -5.10 -24.74
C SER A 392 20.59 -6.46 -24.11
N TYR A 393 21.57 -6.84 -23.29
CA TYR A 393 21.45 -7.92 -22.34
C TYR A 393 20.97 -7.37 -21.00
N VAL A 394 20.11 -8.10 -20.29
CA VAL A 394 19.60 -7.75 -18.97
C VAL A 394 19.70 -8.97 -18.05
N GLU A 395 20.35 -8.83 -16.92
CA GLU A 395 20.38 -9.84 -15.87
C GLU A 395 19.89 -9.29 -14.54
N LEU A 396 19.35 -10.16 -13.70
CA LEU A 396 18.98 -9.82 -12.32
C LEU A 396 20.21 -9.81 -11.45
N VAL A 397 20.38 -8.73 -10.68
CA VAL A 397 21.42 -8.63 -9.64
C VAL A 397 20.79 -8.92 -8.30
N PRO A 398 21.28 -9.93 -7.55
CA PRO A 398 20.80 -10.19 -6.20
C PRO A 398 21.02 -8.97 -5.30
N ASP A 399 20.00 -8.59 -4.52
CA ASP A 399 20.13 -7.49 -3.57
C ASP A 399 21.02 -7.93 -2.39
N PRO A 400 22.17 -7.27 -2.15
CA PRO A 400 23.08 -7.64 -1.07
C PRO A 400 22.60 -7.21 0.32
N SER A 401 21.43 -6.60 0.47
CA SER A 401 20.94 -6.08 1.75
C SER A 401 20.73 -7.23 2.75
N PRO A 402 21.50 -7.29 3.86
CA PRO A 402 21.31 -8.33 4.86
C PRO A 402 19.98 -8.11 5.59
N GLY A 403 19.03 -8.99 5.39
CA GLY A 403 17.74 -8.98 6.10
C GLY A 403 16.50 -9.21 5.24
N ARG A 404 16.56 -9.05 3.92
CA ARG A 404 15.51 -9.56 3.04
C ARG A 404 15.87 -10.98 2.62
N ARG A 405 15.20 -11.95 3.25
CA ARG A 405 15.11 -13.29 2.67
C ARG A 405 14.60 -13.12 1.26
N ALA A 406 15.41 -13.59 0.29
CA ALA A 406 14.92 -13.85 -1.03
C ALA A 406 13.61 -14.64 -0.84
N THR A 407 12.49 -14.05 -1.16
CA THR A 407 11.26 -14.80 -1.35
C THR A 407 11.61 -15.95 -2.27
N LEU A 408 11.01 -17.11 -2.11
CA LEU A 408 11.25 -18.36 -2.87
C LEU A 408 11.06 -18.22 -4.39
N ALA A 409 10.84 -17.02 -4.91
CA ALA A 409 10.91 -16.71 -6.33
C ALA A 409 12.37 -16.89 -6.79
N THR A 410 12.59 -17.80 -7.70
CA THR A 410 13.89 -18.00 -8.32
C THR A 410 14.30 -16.71 -9.06
N GLY A 411 15.60 -16.45 -9.19
CA GLY A 411 16.08 -15.31 -9.98
C GLY A 411 15.51 -15.28 -11.41
N GLU A 412 15.12 -16.42 -11.93
CA GLU A 412 14.39 -16.64 -13.18
C GLU A 412 13.01 -15.97 -13.18
N GLU A 413 12.22 -16.23 -12.16
CA GLU A 413 10.85 -15.70 -12.02
C GLU A 413 10.86 -14.19 -11.88
N MET A 414 11.83 -13.66 -11.16
CA MET A 414 12.00 -12.23 -10.98
C MET A 414 12.40 -11.50 -12.27
N LEU A 415 13.31 -12.08 -13.08
CA LEU A 415 13.69 -11.50 -14.37
C LEU A 415 12.53 -11.59 -15.37
N THR A 416 11.75 -12.66 -15.32
CA THR A 416 10.55 -12.85 -16.16
C THR A 416 9.50 -11.79 -15.85
N ALA A 417 9.24 -11.52 -14.57
CA ALA A 417 8.33 -10.47 -14.14
C ALA A 417 8.87 -9.06 -14.49
N ALA A 418 10.18 -8.85 -14.38
CA ALA A 418 10.80 -7.59 -14.80
C ALA A 418 10.67 -7.38 -16.32
N ALA A 419 10.81 -8.43 -17.15
CA ALA A 419 10.68 -8.36 -18.59
C ALA A 419 9.24 -8.02 -19.03
N ASP A 420 8.23 -8.54 -18.34
CA ASP A 420 6.84 -8.14 -18.52
C ASP A 420 6.67 -6.63 -18.27
N ASN A 421 7.24 -6.12 -17.17
CA ASN A 421 7.18 -4.73 -16.79
C ASN A 421 7.88 -3.80 -17.79
N PHE A 422 9.15 -4.03 -18.10
CA PHE A 422 9.90 -3.10 -18.93
C PHE A 422 9.55 -3.20 -20.44
N THR A 423 8.80 -4.20 -20.90
CA THR A 423 8.21 -4.22 -22.24
C THR A 423 6.81 -3.60 -22.31
N THR A 424 6.23 -3.21 -21.17
CA THR A 424 4.89 -2.59 -21.11
C THR A 424 4.90 -1.21 -21.77
N GLY A 425 4.06 -1.03 -22.78
CA GLY A 425 4.00 0.23 -23.55
C GLY A 425 5.09 0.38 -24.62
N GLU A 426 6.11 -0.47 -24.61
CA GLU A 426 7.21 -0.42 -25.56
C GLU A 426 6.88 -1.15 -26.87
N LYS A 427 7.58 -0.76 -27.93
CA LYS A 427 7.40 -1.37 -29.26
C LYS A 427 8.36 -2.54 -29.53
N TRP A 428 9.37 -2.68 -28.70
CA TRP A 428 10.41 -3.70 -28.85
C TRP A 428 10.15 -4.93 -27.98
N PRO A 429 10.51 -6.13 -28.44
CA PRO A 429 10.36 -7.36 -27.69
C PRO A 429 11.55 -7.63 -26.78
N ALA A 430 11.34 -8.49 -25.77
CA ALA A 430 12.40 -9.08 -24.94
C ALA A 430 12.26 -10.60 -24.89
N LEU A 431 13.36 -11.31 -25.15
CA LEU A 431 13.46 -12.76 -25.03
C LEU A 431 14.18 -13.11 -23.73
N VAL A 432 13.48 -13.66 -22.76
CA VAL A 432 14.06 -14.16 -21.51
C VAL A 432 14.48 -15.60 -21.72
N LEU A 433 15.77 -15.87 -21.66
CA LEU A 433 16.38 -17.20 -21.72
C LEU A 433 16.51 -17.78 -20.34
N ARG A 434 16.30 -19.07 -20.20
CA ARG A 434 16.39 -19.82 -18.94
C ARG A 434 17.32 -20.99 -19.09
N ARG A 435 18.10 -21.25 -18.04
CA ARG A 435 19.02 -22.38 -17.97
C ARG A 435 19.10 -22.95 -16.56
N THR A 436 18.85 -24.23 -16.43
CA THR A 436 19.23 -25.06 -15.29
C THR A 436 20.26 -26.09 -15.76
N ALA A 437 20.76 -26.97 -14.89
CA ALA A 437 21.79 -27.92 -15.26
C ALA A 437 21.48 -28.73 -16.54
N ASP A 438 20.23 -29.12 -16.73
CA ASP A 438 19.75 -30.02 -17.79
C ASP A 438 18.55 -29.47 -18.59
N ARG A 439 17.92 -28.38 -18.14
CA ARG A 439 16.73 -27.77 -18.77
C ARG A 439 17.07 -26.41 -19.34
N TYR A 440 16.59 -26.15 -20.54
CA TYR A 440 16.74 -24.90 -21.26
C TYR A 440 15.39 -24.41 -21.73
N GLY A 441 15.15 -23.11 -21.68
CA GLY A 441 13.86 -22.58 -22.10
C GLY A 441 13.93 -21.12 -22.49
N PHE A 442 12.81 -20.58 -22.93
CA PHE A 442 12.64 -19.16 -23.17
C PHE A 442 11.20 -18.70 -22.89
N THR A 443 11.06 -17.40 -22.68
CA THR A 443 9.77 -16.68 -22.72
C THR A 443 9.97 -15.41 -23.52
N LEU A 444 9.11 -15.18 -24.51
CA LEU A 444 9.11 -13.98 -25.35
C LEU A 444 8.07 -13.01 -24.84
N PHE A 445 8.50 -11.79 -24.54
CA PHE A 445 7.64 -10.67 -24.14
C PHE A 445 7.55 -9.60 -25.21
N HIS A 446 6.37 -9.03 -25.38
CA HIS A 446 6.12 -7.87 -26.22
C HIS A 446 4.91 -7.09 -25.69
N LYS A 447 5.05 -5.79 -25.52
CA LYS A 447 4.00 -4.89 -25.01
C LYS A 447 3.41 -5.35 -23.66
N GLY A 448 4.27 -5.79 -22.73
CA GLY A 448 3.85 -6.28 -21.43
C GLY A 448 3.02 -7.57 -21.48
N LYS A 449 3.31 -8.47 -22.41
CA LYS A 449 2.64 -9.77 -22.53
C LYS A 449 3.63 -10.85 -22.91
N ALA A 450 3.55 -12.00 -22.24
CA ALA A 450 4.20 -13.21 -22.72
C ALA A 450 3.44 -13.72 -23.95
N LEU A 451 4.11 -13.71 -25.10
CA LEU A 451 3.54 -14.16 -26.37
C LEU A 451 3.81 -15.63 -26.64
N ALA A 452 4.98 -16.12 -26.27
CA ALA A 452 5.42 -17.47 -26.51
C ALA A 452 6.35 -17.91 -25.38
N SER A 453 6.27 -19.18 -24.98
CA SER A 453 7.22 -19.80 -24.06
C SER A 453 7.46 -21.24 -24.46
N HIS A 454 8.65 -21.75 -24.14
CA HIS A 454 8.98 -23.14 -24.38
C HIS A 454 10.06 -23.59 -23.42
N LEU A 455 10.00 -24.88 -23.02
CA LEU A 455 10.99 -25.52 -22.17
C LEU A 455 11.46 -26.82 -22.82
N TRP A 456 12.73 -26.91 -23.10
CA TRP A 456 13.37 -28.18 -23.52
C TRP A 456 13.81 -28.92 -22.24
N ASP A 457 13.01 -29.90 -21.86
CA ASP A 457 13.28 -30.81 -20.75
C ASP A 457 13.56 -32.21 -21.32
N PRO A 458 14.76 -32.77 -21.12
CA PRO A 458 15.09 -34.11 -21.57
C PRO A 458 14.19 -35.22 -21.02
N ALA A 459 13.56 -34.98 -19.86
CA ALA A 459 12.65 -35.91 -19.19
C ALA A 459 11.20 -35.77 -19.64
N ALA A 460 10.85 -34.69 -20.34
CA ALA A 460 9.49 -34.45 -20.80
C ALA A 460 9.24 -35.08 -22.19
N PRO A 461 7.97 -35.41 -22.53
CA PRO A 461 7.61 -35.85 -23.90
C PRO A 461 7.89 -34.74 -24.90
N VAL A 462 8.16 -35.12 -26.14
CA VAL A 462 8.36 -34.17 -27.24
C VAL A 462 7.11 -33.33 -27.44
N THR A 463 7.28 -32.02 -27.51
CA THR A 463 6.18 -31.05 -27.69
C THR A 463 5.32 -31.43 -28.92
N ASP A 464 4.00 -31.33 -28.75
CA ASP A 464 3.05 -31.62 -29.81
C ASP A 464 3.27 -30.69 -31.03
N HIS A 465 2.97 -31.18 -32.22
CA HIS A 465 3.17 -30.43 -33.46
C HIS A 465 2.30 -29.16 -33.54
N ALA A 466 1.08 -29.24 -33.04
CA ALA A 466 0.15 -28.10 -33.06
C ALA A 466 0.63 -27.02 -32.09
N GLU A 467 1.08 -27.39 -30.89
CA GLU A 467 1.63 -26.48 -29.90
C GLU A 467 2.92 -25.81 -30.40
N ALA A 468 3.85 -26.59 -30.95
CA ALA A 468 5.07 -26.05 -31.55
C ALA A 468 4.79 -25.09 -32.72
N THR A 469 3.76 -25.39 -33.53
CA THR A 469 3.35 -24.52 -34.62
C THR A 469 2.74 -23.22 -34.12
N ALA A 470 1.88 -23.27 -33.11
CA ALA A 470 1.30 -22.08 -32.47
C ALA A 470 2.38 -21.18 -31.83
N THR A 471 3.35 -21.78 -31.14
CA THR A 471 4.50 -21.08 -30.57
C THR A 471 5.36 -20.43 -31.66
N ALA A 472 5.67 -21.15 -32.74
CA ALA A 472 6.43 -20.59 -33.85
C ALA A 472 5.70 -19.45 -34.58
N GLN A 473 4.38 -19.54 -34.73
CA GLN A 473 3.55 -18.47 -35.29
C GLN A 473 3.55 -17.23 -34.38
N ALA A 474 3.40 -17.40 -33.06
CA ALA A 474 3.46 -16.30 -32.10
C ALA A 474 4.82 -15.57 -32.17
N ILE A 475 5.93 -16.29 -32.24
CA ILE A 475 7.27 -15.71 -32.42
C ILE A 475 7.35 -14.91 -33.73
N ALA A 476 6.83 -15.46 -34.83
CA ALA A 476 6.87 -14.83 -36.14
C ALA A 476 6.03 -13.54 -36.25
N THR A 477 5.12 -13.28 -35.30
CA THR A 477 4.40 -11.99 -35.22
C THR A 477 5.29 -10.83 -34.81
N VAL A 478 6.43 -11.12 -34.19
CA VAL A 478 7.31 -10.12 -33.56
C VAL A 478 8.68 -10.06 -34.18
N PHE A 479 9.24 -11.22 -34.55
CA PHE A 479 10.52 -11.33 -35.22
C PHE A 479 10.35 -11.70 -36.69
N PRO A 480 11.12 -11.05 -37.60
CA PRO A 480 11.11 -11.41 -39.02
C PRO A 480 11.84 -12.76 -39.23
N VAL A 481 11.13 -13.86 -39.13
CA VAL A 481 11.68 -15.20 -39.32
C VAL A 481 11.45 -15.64 -40.79
N PRO A 482 12.51 -15.90 -41.57
CA PRO A 482 12.37 -16.25 -42.97
C PRO A 482 11.62 -17.58 -43.22
N ASP A 483 11.79 -18.54 -42.31
CA ASP A 483 11.10 -19.86 -42.39
C ASP A 483 10.58 -20.28 -41.01
N PRO A 484 9.28 -20.08 -40.71
CA PRO A 484 8.67 -20.51 -39.44
C PRO A 484 8.72 -22.03 -39.20
N ARG A 485 8.85 -22.85 -40.26
CA ARG A 485 8.96 -24.33 -40.15
C ARG A 485 10.25 -24.72 -39.41
N ARG A 486 11.31 -23.96 -39.61
CA ARG A 486 12.57 -24.16 -38.88
C ARG A 486 12.39 -23.98 -37.36
N LEU A 487 11.58 -23.04 -36.93
CA LEU A 487 11.25 -22.86 -35.49
C LEU A 487 10.50 -24.09 -34.96
N VAL A 488 9.53 -24.62 -35.70
CA VAL A 488 8.80 -25.84 -35.29
C VAL A 488 9.77 -27.01 -35.10
N THR A 489 10.73 -27.16 -36.04
CA THR A 489 11.76 -28.20 -35.93
C THR A 489 12.64 -28.03 -34.68
N LEU A 490 13.05 -26.79 -34.37
CA LEU A 490 13.85 -26.49 -33.17
C LEU A 490 13.07 -26.76 -31.87
N LEU A 491 11.78 -26.39 -31.82
CA LEU A 491 10.93 -26.59 -30.64
C LEU A 491 10.68 -28.08 -30.36
N ARG A 492 10.62 -28.92 -31.39
CA ARG A 492 10.36 -30.37 -31.32
C ARG A 492 11.62 -31.25 -31.36
N GLY A 493 12.78 -30.67 -31.58
CA GLY A 493 14.02 -31.42 -31.66
C GLY A 493 14.32 -32.24 -30.39
N THR A 494 15.10 -33.29 -30.55
CA THR A 494 15.51 -34.19 -29.44
C THR A 494 17.02 -34.15 -29.17
N ASP A 495 17.76 -33.33 -29.92
CA ASP A 495 19.18 -33.09 -29.70
C ASP A 495 19.44 -32.13 -28.50
N SER A 496 20.69 -31.76 -28.27
CA SER A 496 21.10 -30.96 -27.12
C SER A 496 20.23 -29.71 -26.90
N PRO A 497 19.56 -29.54 -25.75
CA PRO A 497 18.77 -28.35 -25.42
C PRO A 497 19.56 -27.04 -25.52
N ALA A 498 20.84 -27.06 -25.12
CA ALA A 498 21.72 -25.89 -25.20
C ALA A 498 21.93 -25.45 -26.65
N ARG A 499 22.14 -26.40 -27.56
CA ARG A 499 22.31 -26.14 -28.98
C ARG A 499 21.02 -25.53 -29.58
N ARG A 500 19.86 -26.11 -29.25
CA ARG A 500 18.57 -25.62 -29.74
C ARG A 500 18.26 -24.19 -29.27
N GLN A 501 18.59 -23.87 -28.02
CA GLN A 501 18.45 -22.50 -27.49
C GLN A 501 19.35 -21.52 -28.29
N SER A 502 20.60 -21.89 -28.57
CA SER A 502 21.53 -21.06 -29.32
C SER A 502 21.08 -20.90 -30.79
N GLU A 503 20.59 -21.98 -31.43
CA GLU A 503 20.04 -21.96 -32.80
C GLU A 503 18.75 -21.13 -32.87
N LEU A 504 17.90 -21.14 -31.83
CA LEU A 504 16.73 -20.27 -31.75
C LEU A 504 17.14 -18.80 -31.72
N VAL A 505 18.07 -18.44 -30.84
CA VAL A 505 18.58 -17.05 -30.72
C VAL A 505 19.14 -16.59 -32.08
N ALA A 506 19.93 -17.43 -32.76
CA ALA A 506 20.46 -17.12 -34.06
C ALA A 506 19.36 -17.02 -35.15
N ALA A 507 18.34 -17.89 -35.12
CA ALA A 507 17.22 -17.87 -36.09
C ALA A 507 16.36 -16.60 -35.95
N LEU A 508 16.31 -15.99 -34.75
CA LEU A 508 15.63 -14.75 -34.49
C LEU A 508 16.48 -13.49 -34.81
N GLY A 509 17.71 -13.67 -35.26
CA GLY A 509 18.64 -12.57 -35.56
C GLY A 509 19.09 -11.84 -34.29
N LEU A 510 18.99 -12.48 -33.11
CA LEU A 510 19.41 -11.94 -31.84
C LEU A 510 20.91 -12.15 -31.60
N PRO A 511 21.56 -11.32 -30.76
CA PRO A 511 22.97 -11.49 -30.45
C PRO A 511 23.21 -12.81 -29.72
N PRO A 512 24.42 -13.41 -29.89
CA PRO A 512 24.75 -14.68 -29.26
C PRO A 512 24.72 -14.55 -27.74
N VAL A 513 24.33 -15.63 -27.09
CA VAL A 513 24.34 -15.67 -25.61
C VAL A 513 25.77 -15.48 -25.10
N PRO A 514 26.03 -14.61 -24.11
CA PRO A 514 27.38 -14.39 -23.59
C PRO A 514 28.03 -15.67 -23.06
N ASP A 515 29.34 -15.82 -23.24
CA ASP A 515 30.12 -16.91 -22.66
C ASP A 515 29.96 -16.90 -21.13
N GLY A 516 29.84 -18.10 -20.54
CA GLY A 516 29.60 -18.22 -19.10
C GLY A 516 28.14 -18.17 -18.66
N PHE A 517 27.18 -17.96 -19.56
CA PHE A 517 25.76 -18.05 -19.21
C PHE A 517 25.41 -19.46 -18.69
N GLY A 518 25.04 -19.53 -17.42
CA GLY A 518 24.77 -20.79 -16.70
C GLY A 518 25.92 -21.25 -15.80
N GLU A 519 27.06 -20.58 -15.79
CA GLU A 519 28.15 -20.79 -14.83
C GLU A 519 27.97 -19.89 -13.58
N ARG A 520 28.79 -20.07 -12.53
CA ARG A 520 28.68 -19.26 -11.31
C ARG A 520 29.21 -17.84 -11.54
N GLY A 521 28.45 -16.82 -11.15
CA GLY A 521 28.86 -15.39 -11.20
C GLY A 521 27.88 -14.50 -11.99
N GLU A 522 28.03 -13.19 -11.89
CA GLU A 522 27.31 -12.19 -12.67
C GLU A 522 28.01 -12.04 -14.02
N ILE A 523 27.31 -12.35 -15.11
CA ILE A 523 27.93 -12.45 -16.44
C ILE A 523 28.15 -11.07 -17.06
N LEU A 524 27.16 -10.19 -16.90
CA LEU A 524 27.18 -8.89 -17.54
C LEU A 524 28.15 -7.91 -16.86
N GLU A 525 28.65 -8.21 -15.64
CA GLU A 525 29.59 -7.32 -14.93
C GLU A 525 30.89 -7.10 -15.71
N SER A 526 31.34 -8.13 -16.40
CA SER A 526 32.57 -8.09 -17.19
C SER A 526 32.43 -7.45 -18.56
N LEU A 527 31.19 -7.17 -19.02
CA LEU A 527 30.96 -6.64 -20.35
C LEU A 527 31.18 -5.13 -20.42
N PRO A 528 31.84 -4.63 -21.48
CA PRO A 528 32.03 -3.19 -21.67
C PRO A 528 30.70 -2.44 -21.76
N GLY A 529 30.56 -1.36 -20.97
CA GLY A 529 29.36 -0.54 -20.97
C GLY A 529 28.20 -1.11 -20.14
N ALA A 530 28.43 -2.14 -19.34
CA ALA A 530 27.45 -2.65 -18.38
C ALA A 530 27.12 -1.58 -17.32
N GLN A 531 25.84 -1.41 -17.05
CA GLN A 531 25.30 -0.45 -16.08
C GLN A 531 24.45 -1.17 -15.05
N LEU A 532 24.67 -0.86 -13.76
CA LEU A 532 23.81 -1.33 -12.68
C LEU A 532 22.64 -0.38 -12.49
N LEU A 533 21.44 -0.83 -12.75
CA LEU A 533 20.19 -0.19 -12.36
C LEU A 533 19.79 -0.73 -10.98
N ALA A 534 20.17 0.00 -9.93
CA ALA A 534 19.82 -0.39 -8.57
C ALA A 534 18.30 -0.30 -8.36
N ARG A 535 17.76 -1.20 -7.56
CA ARG A 535 16.37 -1.20 -7.10
C ARG A 535 15.99 0.18 -6.55
N ARG A 536 14.80 0.65 -6.93
CA ARG A 536 14.26 1.93 -6.47
C ARG A 536 12.88 1.72 -5.88
N GLY A 537 12.55 2.44 -4.79
CA GLY A 537 11.19 2.53 -4.29
C GLY A 537 10.32 3.31 -5.30
N VAL A 538 9.01 3.04 -5.30
CA VAL A 538 8.05 3.59 -6.29
C VAL A 538 8.14 5.11 -6.41
N PHE A 539 8.19 5.86 -5.31
CA PHE A 539 8.31 7.33 -5.33
C PHE A 539 9.64 7.81 -5.88
N LYS A 540 10.74 7.12 -5.56
CA LYS A 540 12.05 7.45 -6.10
C LYS A 540 12.12 7.11 -7.59
N GLY A 541 11.50 6.00 -8.01
CA GLY A 541 11.34 5.61 -9.40
C GLY A 541 10.57 6.66 -10.21
N ILE A 542 9.41 7.11 -9.73
CA ILE A 542 8.61 8.17 -10.35
C ILE A 542 9.42 9.48 -10.44
N ARG A 543 10.05 9.90 -9.35
CA ARG A 543 10.85 11.13 -9.33
C ARG A 543 12.02 11.06 -10.31
N ASP A 544 12.70 9.94 -10.38
CA ASP A 544 13.87 9.75 -11.22
C ASP A 544 13.47 9.57 -12.71
N THR A 545 12.32 8.95 -13.01
CA THR A 545 11.73 8.96 -14.35
C THR A 545 11.42 10.40 -14.82
N MET A 546 10.92 11.23 -13.91
CA MET A 546 10.71 12.66 -14.16
C MET A 546 12.03 13.45 -14.30
N SER A 547 13.12 12.98 -13.66
CA SER A 547 14.42 13.67 -13.65
C SER A 547 15.40 13.17 -14.72
N THR A 548 15.35 11.92 -15.15
CA THR A 548 16.21 11.36 -16.20
C THR A 548 15.96 12.02 -17.55
N ASP A 549 14.74 12.46 -17.82
CA ASP A 549 14.43 13.31 -18.98
C ASP A 549 15.16 14.69 -18.95
N LEU A 550 15.74 15.09 -17.82
CA LEU A 550 16.44 16.35 -17.61
C LEU A 550 17.97 16.27 -17.73
N GLY A 551 18.57 15.09 -17.77
CA GLY A 551 20.02 14.88 -17.58
C GLY A 551 20.85 14.30 -18.72
N SER A 552 20.26 13.78 -19.80
CA SER A 552 21.03 13.19 -20.90
C SER A 552 21.57 14.26 -21.87
N PRO A 553 22.86 14.22 -22.27
CA PRO A 553 23.37 15.03 -23.35
C PRO A 553 22.81 14.47 -24.67
N ALA A 554 21.63 14.94 -25.07
CA ALA A 554 21.04 14.56 -26.34
C ALA A 554 21.70 15.34 -27.47
N LEU A 555 22.04 14.64 -28.53
CA LEU A 555 22.31 15.22 -29.84
C LEU A 555 21.19 16.20 -30.23
N PRO A 556 21.44 17.29 -30.95
CA PRO A 556 20.46 18.31 -31.28
C PRO A 556 19.32 17.70 -32.13
N VAL A 557 18.23 17.32 -31.50
CA VAL A 557 17.04 16.81 -32.18
C VAL A 557 16.18 18.01 -32.57
N ARG A 558 16.06 18.27 -33.88
CA ARG A 558 15.08 19.22 -34.41
C ARG A 558 13.68 18.63 -34.22
N HIS A 559 12.98 19.05 -33.20
CA HIS A 559 11.60 18.68 -32.96
C HIS A 559 10.67 19.22 -34.06
N PRO A 560 9.76 18.41 -34.63
CA PRO A 560 8.82 18.89 -35.64
C PRO A 560 7.86 19.94 -35.05
N ALA A 561 7.38 20.88 -35.87
CA ALA A 561 6.52 21.98 -35.42
C ALA A 561 5.31 21.51 -34.59
N ARG A 562 4.71 20.35 -34.94
CA ARG A 562 3.63 19.69 -34.18
C ARG A 562 4.03 19.36 -32.72
N TRP A 563 5.29 19.03 -32.46
CA TRP A 563 5.79 18.76 -31.10
C TRP A 563 5.76 20.02 -30.23
N TRP A 564 6.19 21.17 -30.78
CA TRP A 564 6.11 22.47 -30.11
C TRP A 564 4.67 22.90 -29.86
N VAL A 565 3.79 22.75 -30.87
CA VAL A 565 2.37 23.10 -30.78
C VAL A 565 1.66 22.32 -29.68
N LEU A 566 1.86 21.01 -29.61
CA LEU A 566 1.21 20.16 -28.60
C LEU A 566 1.65 20.54 -27.17
N ARG A 567 2.92 20.88 -26.96
CA ARG A 567 3.40 21.25 -25.63
C ARG A 567 3.00 22.66 -25.22
N ILE A 568 2.96 23.58 -26.14
CA ILE A 568 2.42 24.92 -25.89
C ILE A 568 0.92 24.86 -25.58
N LEU A 569 0.15 24.06 -26.32
CA LEU A 569 -1.27 23.81 -26.03
C LEU A 569 -1.46 23.13 -24.67
N GLY A 570 -0.60 22.17 -24.35
CA GLY A 570 -0.58 21.54 -23.02
C GLY A 570 -0.32 22.57 -21.91
N LEU A 571 0.67 23.46 -22.06
CA LEU A 571 0.91 24.53 -21.09
C LEU A 571 -0.29 25.50 -20.98
N LEU A 572 -0.89 25.88 -22.09
CA LEU A 572 -2.09 26.74 -22.11
C LEU A 572 -3.28 26.09 -21.41
N LEU A 573 -3.33 24.75 -21.34
CA LEU A 573 -4.37 24.01 -20.64
C LEU A 573 -4.02 23.83 -19.15
N PHE A 574 -2.82 23.35 -18.85
CA PHE A 574 -2.46 22.94 -17.49
C PHE A 574 -2.06 24.11 -16.57
N VAL A 575 -1.53 25.22 -17.10
CA VAL A 575 -1.24 26.40 -16.26
C VAL A 575 -2.50 27.05 -15.71
N PRO A 576 -3.54 27.33 -16.52
CA PRO A 576 -4.79 27.83 -15.98
C PRO A 576 -5.51 26.83 -15.06
N ALA A 577 -5.43 25.52 -15.37
CA ALA A 577 -5.98 24.49 -14.53
C ALA A 577 -5.26 24.41 -13.16
N ALA A 578 -3.94 24.56 -13.15
CA ALA A 578 -3.17 24.63 -11.93
C ALA A 578 -3.52 25.88 -11.12
N VAL A 579 -3.56 27.05 -11.75
CA VAL A 579 -3.93 28.33 -11.10
C VAL A 579 -5.35 28.25 -10.54
N TYR A 580 -6.31 27.73 -11.31
CA TYR A 580 -7.67 27.53 -10.85
C TYR A 580 -7.72 26.58 -9.65
N ALA A 581 -7.03 25.46 -9.72
CA ALA A 581 -6.98 24.46 -8.65
C ALA A 581 -6.36 25.03 -7.37
N TRP A 582 -5.33 25.87 -7.48
CA TRP A 582 -4.72 26.55 -6.33
C TRP A 582 -5.61 27.63 -5.70
N TRP A 583 -6.51 28.22 -6.49
CA TRP A 583 -7.38 29.31 -6.01
C TRP A 583 -8.79 28.84 -5.62
N SER A 584 -9.17 27.61 -5.92
CA SER A 584 -10.48 27.05 -5.60
C SER A 584 -10.43 26.31 -4.27
N PRO A 585 -11.16 26.74 -3.24
CA PRO A 585 -11.13 26.14 -1.90
C PRO A 585 -11.66 24.70 -1.85
N ASP A 586 -12.42 24.28 -2.87
CA ASP A 586 -13.09 22.97 -2.95
C ASP A 586 -12.26 21.90 -3.70
N VAL A 587 -11.05 22.24 -4.15
CA VAL A 587 -10.20 21.33 -4.92
C VAL A 587 -9.14 20.73 -3.99
N GLY A 588 -9.22 19.44 -3.72
CA GLY A 588 -8.23 18.71 -2.91
C GLY A 588 -6.81 18.89 -3.44
N TRP A 589 -5.82 18.96 -2.54
CA TRP A 589 -4.43 19.32 -2.81
C TRP A 589 -3.75 18.50 -3.93
N TYR A 590 -4.10 17.23 -4.13
CA TYR A 590 -3.52 16.42 -5.22
C TYR A 590 -4.18 16.71 -6.59
N ARG A 591 -5.39 17.25 -6.65
CA ARG A 591 -5.93 17.81 -7.89
C ARG A 591 -5.21 19.11 -8.29
N THR A 592 -4.56 19.77 -7.33
CA THR A 592 -3.66 20.90 -7.62
C THR A 592 -2.28 20.42 -8.06
N ILE A 593 -1.79 19.31 -7.52
CA ILE A 593 -0.46 18.77 -7.85
C ILE A 593 -0.40 18.26 -9.29
N ALA A 594 -1.38 17.46 -9.74
CA ALA A 594 -1.34 16.87 -11.08
C ALA A 594 -1.21 17.90 -12.21
N PRO A 595 -2.05 18.94 -12.31
CA PRO A 595 -1.89 19.97 -13.33
C PRO A 595 -0.62 20.85 -13.11
N THR A 596 -0.20 21.07 -11.84
CA THR A 596 1.02 21.83 -11.53
C THR A 596 2.26 21.06 -11.98
N VAL A 597 2.35 19.78 -11.70
CA VAL A 597 3.44 18.90 -12.15
C VAL A 597 3.46 18.79 -13.67
N ALA A 598 2.28 18.62 -14.30
CA ALA A 598 2.18 18.58 -15.76
C ALA A 598 2.64 19.91 -16.41
N ALA A 599 2.26 21.04 -15.85
CA ALA A 599 2.68 22.35 -16.32
C ALA A 599 4.21 22.54 -16.16
N LEU A 600 4.79 22.18 -15.01
CA LEU A 600 6.22 22.26 -14.74
C LEU A 600 7.03 21.33 -15.66
N TYR A 601 6.55 20.10 -15.88
CA TYR A 601 7.16 19.13 -16.79
C TYR A 601 7.19 19.65 -18.24
N LEU A 602 6.06 20.16 -18.74
CA LEU A 602 5.99 20.72 -20.08
C LEU A 602 6.87 21.97 -20.24
N ALA A 603 6.92 22.83 -19.21
CA ALA A 603 7.81 24.00 -19.20
C ALA A 603 9.29 23.60 -19.23
N ALA A 604 9.67 22.59 -18.46
CA ALA A 604 11.03 22.03 -18.44
C ALA A 604 11.42 21.45 -19.80
N GLN A 605 10.53 20.69 -20.45
CA GLN A 605 10.77 20.17 -21.79
C GLN A 605 10.94 21.28 -22.84
N LEU A 606 10.12 22.32 -22.81
CA LEU A 606 10.26 23.47 -23.73
C LEU A 606 11.55 24.25 -23.48
N ARG A 607 11.95 24.43 -22.21
CA ARG A 607 13.23 25.06 -21.84
C ARG A 607 14.40 24.25 -22.36
N LYS A 608 14.39 22.93 -22.18
CA LYS A 608 15.42 22.01 -22.68
C LYS A 608 15.53 22.07 -24.20
N ALA A 609 14.41 21.98 -24.93
CA ALA A 609 14.39 22.08 -26.37
C ALA A 609 14.91 23.44 -26.91
N ARG A 610 14.65 24.53 -26.18
CA ARG A 610 15.14 25.88 -26.53
C ARG A 610 16.66 26.05 -26.33
N VAL A 611 17.22 25.38 -25.31
CA VAL A 611 18.67 25.37 -25.05
C VAL A 611 19.42 24.59 -26.14
N HIS A 612 18.82 23.51 -26.66
CA HIS A 612 19.42 22.67 -27.70
C HIS A 612 19.17 23.18 -29.14
N SER A 613 18.30 24.17 -29.29
CA SER A 613 18.03 24.81 -30.60
C SER A 613 18.84 26.08 -30.84
N ARG A 614 19.60 26.52 -29.84
CA ARG A 614 20.63 27.56 -29.94
C ARG A 614 22.01 26.93 -30.01
#